data_9091b507abf49385eb8d78854dfa7672
#
_entry.id   9091b507abf49385eb8d78854dfa7672
#
_cell.length_a   1.000
_cell.length_b   1.000
_cell.length_c   1.000
_cell.angle_alpha   90.00
_cell.angle_beta   90.00
_cell.angle_gamma   90.00
#
_symmetry.space_group_name_H-M   'P 1'
#
loop_
_entity.id
_entity.type
_entity.pdbx_description
1 polymer ?
#
loop_
_entity_poly.entity_id
_entity_poly.type
_entity_poly.pdbx_seq_one_letter_code
_entity_poly.pdbx_strand_id
1 'polypeptide(L)'
;MTTFLLINECICYDASEASVVINKNNLLSALSVQQWYEDKRLLASALIRSLTIAHGFQDGNKRTAAVVGAMVCEYACDESTMIDCILSIAKGELRNVEEIASVLYEH
;
A
#
# COMPACT_ATOMS: atom_id res chain seq x y z
N MET A 1 -8.57 4.42 8.51
CA MET A 1 -7.91 5.72 8.18
C MET A 1 -6.87 6.13 9.23
N THR A 2 -7.23 6.11 10.50
CA THR A 2 -6.33 6.51 11.60
C THR A 2 -5.01 5.73 11.59
N THR A 3 -5.05 4.42 11.39
CA THR A 3 -3.87 3.57 11.34
C THR A 3 -2.91 4.00 10.23
N PHE A 4 -3.42 4.34 9.06
CA PHE A 4 -2.59 4.77 7.93
C PHE A 4 -1.95 6.13 8.20
N LEU A 5 -2.68 7.04 8.85
CA LEU A 5 -2.14 8.33 9.24
C LEU A 5 -0.99 8.18 10.22
N LEU A 6 -1.14 7.31 11.23
CA LEU A 6 -0.11 7.04 12.21
C LEU A 6 1.13 6.40 11.58
N ILE A 7 0.95 5.45 10.68
CA ILE A 7 2.05 4.80 9.98
C ILE A 7 2.84 5.82 9.16
N ASN A 8 2.14 6.65 8.38
CA ASN A 8 2.80 7.69 7.58
C ASN A 8 3.53 8.69 8.47
N GLU A 9 2.92 9.09 9.59
CA GLU A 9 3.53 10.00 10.54
C GLU A 9 4.85 9.46 11.10
N CYS A 10 4.88 8.19 11.51
CA CYS A 10 6.11 7.54 11.98
C CYS A 10 7.18 7.47 10.89
N ILE A 11 6.81 7.10 9.68
CA ILE A 11 7.72 7.01 8.54
C ILE A 11 8.33 8.37 8.22
N CYS A 12 7.52 9.40 8.17
CA CYS A 12 7.97 10.76 7.87
C CYS A 12 8.86 11.31 8.98
N TYR A 13 8.54 11.01 10.23
CA TYR A 13 9.37 11.41 11.37
C TYR A 13 10.78 10.83 11.24
N ASP A 14 10.89 9.53 10.99
CA ASP A 14 12.19 8.84 10.85
C ASP A 14 13.00 9.38 9.67
N ALA A 15 12.33 9.79 8.60
CA ALA A 15 12.98 10.33 7.39
C ALA A 15 13.17 11.84 7.43
N SER A 16 12.76 12.51 8.51
CA SER A 16 12.75 13.98 8.64
C SER A 16 11.90 14.65 7.55
N GLU A 17 10.81 13.99 7.16
CA GLU A 17 9.85 14.49 6.19
C GLU A 17 8.56 14.92 6.89
N ALA A 18 7.73 15.70 6.20
CA ALA A 18 6.44 16.15 6.76
C ALA A 18 5.35 15.11 6.49
N SER A 19 4.58 14.77 7.53
CA SER A 19 3.39 13.93 7.38
C SER A 19 2.20 14.82 7.08
N VAL A 20 1.90 15.00 5.79
CA VAL A 20 0.84 15.87 5.32
C VAL A 20 -0.10 15.12 4.38
N VAL A 21 -1.39 15.12 4.67
CA VAL A 21 -2.40 14.59 3.77
C VAL A 21 -2.68 15.65 2.70
N ILE A 22 -2.36 15.34 1.44
CA ILE A 22 -2.60 16.26 0.33
C ILE A 22 -3.84 15.88 -0.47
N ASN A 23 -4.32 14.63 -0.36
CA ASN A 23 -5.52 14.19 -1.05
C ASN A 23 -6.30 13.18 -0.21
N LYS A 24 -7.14 13.71 0.67
CA LYS A 24 -7.97 12.89 1.55
C LYS A 24 -8.94 12.00 0.76
N ASN A 25 -9.49 12.50 -0.34
CA ASN A 25 -10.42 11.73 -1.15
C ASN A 25 -9.75 10.51 -1.78
N ASN A 26 -8.50 10.64 -2.21
CA ASN A 26 -7.75 9.50 -2.73
C ASN A 26 -7.48 8.45 -1.65
N LEU A 27 -7.18 8.86 -0.42
CA LEU A 27 -7.01 7.94 0.70
C LEU A 27 -8.32 7.21 1.01
N LEU A 28 -9.44 7.92 1.04
CA LEU A 28 -10.75 7.33 1.29
C LEU A 28 -11.13 6.35 0.18
N SER A 29 -10.85 6.71 -1.08
CA SER A 29 -11.07 5.81 -2.21
C SER A 29 -10.22 4.55 -2.12
N ALA A 30 -8.95 4.69 -1.73
CA ALA A 30 -8.06 3.55 -1.54
C ALA A 30 -8.59 2.59 -0.48
N LEU A 31 -9.10 3.13 0.63
CA LEU A 31 -9.70 2.32 1.69
C LEU A 31 -10.99 1.62 1.26
N SER A 32 -11.75 2.24 0.37
CA SER A 32 -13.03 1.70 -0.07
C SER A 32 -12.92 0.38 -0.85
N VAL A 33 -11.74 0.04 -1.35
CA VAL A 33 -11.53 -1.23 -2.09
C VAL A 33 -11.85 -2.45 -1.24
N GLN A 34 -11.83 -2.31 0.08
CA GLN A 34 -12.19 -3.40 1.00
C GLN A 34 -13.62 -3.91 0.79
N GLN A 35 -14.49 -3.10 0.21
CA GLN A 35 -15.88 -3.48 -0.07
C GLN A 35 -16.04 -4.39 -1.27
N TRP A 36 -15.03 -4.47 -2.15
CA TRP A 36 -15.13 -5.11 -3.45
C TRP A 36 -14.56 -6.53 -3.49
N TYR A 37 -13.82 -6.95 -2.46
CA TYR A 37 -13.11 -8.23 -2.46
C TYR A 37 -13.41 -9.02 -1.20
N GLU A 38 -13.84 -10.29 -1.38
CA GLU A 38 -14.04 -11.23 -0.28
C GLU A 38 -12.79 -12.06 -0.01
N ASP A 39 -12.04 -12.39 -1.08
CA ASP A 39 -10.79 -13.13 -0.96
C ASP A 39 -9.73 -12.25 -0.31
N LYS A 40 -9.14 -12.75 0.79
CA LYS A 40 -8.16 -11.97 1.57
C LYS A 40 -6.92 -11.59 0.79
N ARG A 41 -6.47 -12.47 -0.11
CA ARG A 41 -5.28 -12.21 -0.91
C ARG A 41 -5.53 -11.11 -1.94
N LEU A 42 -6.67 -11.17 -2.59
CA LEU A 42 -7.09 -10.13 -3.54
C LEU A 42 -7.35 -8.81 -2.83
N LEU A 43 -7.98 -8.87 -1.65
CA LEU A 43 -8.22 -7.67 -0.84
C LEU A 43 -6.91 -6.98 -0.45
N ALA A 44 -5.96 -7.74 0.07
CA ALA A 44 -4.65 -7.20 0.45
C ALA A 44 -3.93 -6.59 -0.75
N SER A 45 -3.95 -7.29 -1.88
CA SER A 45 -3.32 -6.82 -3.13
C SER A 45 -3.97 -5.55 -3.66
N ALA A 46 -5.30 -5.47 -3.61
CA ALA A 46 -6.06 -4.30 -4.02
C ALA A 46 -5.75 -3.09 -3.12
N LEU A 47 -5.63 -3.32 -1.81
CA LEU A 47 -5.32 -2.26 -0.86
C LEU A 47 -3.90 -1.71 -1.08
N ILE A 48 -2.92 -2.59 -1.26
CA ILE A 48 -1.55 -2.20 -1.55
C ILE A 48 -1.47 -1.39 -2.83
N ARG A 49 -2.12 -1.86 -3.90
CA ARG A 49 -2.18 -1.16 -5.17
C ARG A 49 -2.78 0.24 -5.00
N SER A 50 -3.93 0.31 -4.37
CA SER A 50 -4.66 1.56 -4.19
C SER A 50 -3.87 2.58 -3.37
N LEU A 51 -3.22 2.16 -2.29
CA LEU A 51 -2.39 3.04 -1.49
C LEU A 51 -1.16 3.53 -2.25
N THR A 52 -0.55 2.66 -3.06
CA THR A 52 0.64 3.02 -3.84
C THR A 52 0.33 4.10 -4.86
N ILE A 53 -0.81 3.99 -5.56
CA ILE A 53 -1.16 4.92 -6.64
C ILE A 53 -1.95 6.14 -6.19
N ALA A 54 -2.47 6.13 -4.96
CA ALA A 54 -3.37 7.19 -4.47
C ALA A 54 -2.69 8.54 -4.26
N HIS A 55 -1.39 8.54 -3.92
CA HIS A 55 -0.66 9.76 -3.58
C HIS A 55 -1.41 10.64 -2.58
N GLY A 56 -1.97 10.00 -1.53
CA GLY A 56 -2.78 10.69 -0.53
C GLY A 56 -1.95 11.53 0.45
N PHE A 57 -0.68 11.20 0.62
CA PHE A 57 0.27 11.94 1.46
C PHE A 57 1.27 12.69 0.61
N GLN A 58 1.84 13.75 1.17
CA GLN A 58 2.92 14.49 0.52
C GLN A 58 4.16 13.59 0.36
N ASP A 59 4.52 12.88 1.42
CA ASP A 59 5.70 12.03 1.47
C ASP A 59 5.36 10.66 2.05
N GLY A 60 6.20 9.69 1.79
CA GLY A 60 6.11 8.38 2.40
C GLY A 60 5.00 7.47 1.89
N ASN A 61 4.41 7.75 0.72
CA ASN A 61 3.32 6.95 0.16
C ASN A 61 3.73 5.49 -0.07
N LYS A 62 4.87 5.26 -0.72
CA LYS A 62 5.35 3.89 -1.00
C LYS A 62 5.73 3.15 0.29
N ARG A 63 6.39 3.84 1.21
CA ARG A 63 6.76 3.25 2.50
C ARG A 63 5.55 2.93 3.36
N THR A 64 4.54 3.81 3.35
CA THR A 64 3.27 3.54 4.03
C THR A 64 2.59 2.32 3.42
N ALA A 65 2.55 2.22 2.09
CA ALA A 65 2.00 1.05 1.41
C ALA A 65 2.76 -0.23 1.77
N ALA A 66 4.09 -0.16 1.91
CA ALA A 66 4.91 -1.31 2.28
C ALA A 66 4.60 -1.80 3.71
N VAL A 67 4.47 -0.90 4.66
CA VAL A 67 4.14 -1.25 6.05
C VAL A 67 2.72 -1.82 6.15
N VAL A 68 1.74 -1.14 5.55
CA VAL A 68 0.36 -1.62 5.50
C VAL A 68 0.31 -2.97 4.79
N GLY A 69 1.03 -3.10 3.66
CA GLY A 69 1.11 -4.33 2.89
C GLY A 69 1.61 -5.50 3.71
N ALA A 70 2.71 -5.32 4.45
CA ALA A 70 3.24 -6.35 5.32
C ALA A 70 2.20 -6.81 6.36
N MET A 71 1.48 -5.87 6.94
CA MET A 71 0.45 -6.17 7.94
C MET A 71 -0.73 -6.93 7.35
N VAL A 72 -1.29 -6.47 6.23
CA VAL A 72 -2.47 -7.09 5.63
C VAL A 72 -2.16 -8.43 4.95
N CYS A 73 -0.94 -8.62 4.48
CA CYS A 73 -0.48 -9.90 3.94
C CYS A 73 -0.03 -10.88 5.03
N GLU A 74 -0.07 -10.48 6.29
CA GLU A 74 0.38 -11.29 7.42
C GLU A 74 1.82 -11.80 7.22
N TYR A 75 2.66 -10.93 6.64
CA TYR A 75 4.07 -11.23 6.35
C TYR A 75 4.26 -12.46 5.44
N ALA A 76 3.35 -12.66 4.48
CA ALA A 76 3.40 -13.80 3.56
C ALA A 76 4.60 -13.75 2.61
N CYS A 77 5.17 -12.57 2.36
CA CYS A 77 6.39 -12.40 1.58
C CYS A 77 7.43 -11.61 2.37
N ASP A 78 8.68 -11.64 1.92
CA ASP A 78 9.73 -10.89 2.59
C ASP A 78 9.66 -9.39 2.21
N GLU A 79 10.42 -8.58 2.94
CA GLU A 79 10.46 -7.13 2.72
C GLU A 79 10.90 -6.76 1.31
N SER A 80 11.92 -7.46 0.79
CA SER A 80 12.43 -7.22 -0.55
C SER A 80 11.37 -7.44 -1.62
N THR A 81 10.61 -8.52 -1.53
CA THR A 81 9.52 -8.84 -2.45
C THR A 81 8.43 -7.76 -2.39
N MET A 82 8.06 -7.33 -1.18
CA MET A 82 7.06 -6.28 -0.99
C MET A 82 7.51 -4.96 -1.62
N ILE A 83 8.74 -4.55 -1.37
CA ILE A 83 9.27 -3.30 -1.91
C ILE A 83 9.33 -3.35 -3.44
N ASP A 84 9.84 -4.45 -4.02
CA ASP A 84 9.91 -4.61 -5.47
C ASP A 84 8.52 -4.58 -6.10
N CYS A 85 7.55 -5.22 -5.47
CA CYS A 85 6.15 -5.21 -5.90
C CYS A 85 5.60 -3.78 -5.95
N ILE A 86 5.79 -3.01 -4.89
CA ILE A 86 5.29 -1.64 -4.79
C ILE A 86 5.97 -0.75 -5.84
N LEU A 87 7.26 -0.89 -6.05
CA LEU A 87 7.97 -0.14 -7.08
C LEU A 87 7.44 -0.47 -8.48
N SER A 88 7.15 -1.74 -8.75
CA SER A 88 6.58 -2.18 -10.03
C SER A 88 5.16 -1.62 -10.23
N ILE A 89 4.35 -1.57 -9.17
CA ILE A 89 3.03 -0.93 -9.20
C ILE A 89 3.18 0.56 -9.53
N ALA A 90 4.09 1.24 -8.87
CA ALA A 90 4.32 2.68 -9.06
C ALA A 90 4.78 3.01 -10.47
N LYS A 91 5.55 2.12 -11.10
CA LYS A 91 6.02 2.27 -12.49
C LYS A 91 4.96 1.87 -13.53
N GLY A 92 3.86 1.28 -13.11
CA GLY A 92 2.83 0.78 -14.02
C GLY A 92 3.13 -0.57 -14.65
N GLU A 93 4.11 -1.31 -14.15
CA GLU A 93 4.48 -2.63 -14.64
C GLU A 93 3.55 -3.72 -14.11
N LEU A 94 3.06 -3.58 -12.88
CA LEU A 94 2.02 -4.41 -12.29
C LEU A 94 0.75 -3.58 -12.20
N ARG A 95 -0.32 -4.00 -12.85
CA ARG A 95 -1.54 -3.20 -13.00
C ARG A 95 -2.79 -3.83 -12.42
N ASN A 96 -2.89 -5.14 -12.41
CA ASN A 96 -4.10 -5.79 -11.91
C ASN A 96 -3.85 -6.52 -10.60
N VAL A 97 -4.93 -6.69 -9.84
CA VAL A 97 -4.90 -7.24 -8.48
C VAL A 97 -4.44 -8.69 -8.49
N GLU A 98 -4.82 -9.47 -9.50
CA GLU A 98 -4.44 -10.88 -9.62
C GLU A 98 -2.93 -11.05 -9.82
N GLU A 99 -2.31 -10.21 -10.63
CA GLU A 99 -0.86 -10.23 -10.84
C GLU A 99 -0.12 -9.88 -9.55
N ILE A 100 -0.62 -8.88 -8.83
CA ILE A 100 -0.04 -8.46 -7.55
C ILE A 100 -0.13 -9.60 -6.54
N ALA A 101 -1.28 -10.25 -6.45
CA ALA A 101 -1.46 -11.40 -5.55
C ALA A 101 -0.50 -12.53 -5.86
N SER A 102 -0.25 -12.81 -7.15
CA SER A 102 0.73 -13.82 -7.55
C SER A 102 2.13 -13.48 -7.06
N VAL A 103 2.55 -12.22 -7.20
CA VAL A 103 3.87 -11.78 -6.73
C VAL A 103 3.99 -11.91 -5.22
N LEU A 104 2.95 -11.55 -4.48
CA LEU A 104 2.99 -11.52 -3.01
C LEU A 104 2.83 -12.91 -2.37
N TYR A 105 2.07 -13.80 -2.97
CA TYR A 105 1.68 -15.07 -2.35
C TYR A 105 2.20 -16.33 -3.05
N GLU A 106 2.62 -16.22 -4.30
CA GLU A 106 3.07 -17.36 -5.09
C GLU A 106 4.57 -17.24 -5.44
N HIS A 107 5.41 -17.45 -4.43
CA HIS A 107 6.87 -17.34 -4.60
C HIS A 107 7.64 -18.44 -3.88
#